data_ac7348a0e03c05c11359aefa10247436
#
_entry.id   ac7348a0e03c05c11359aefa10247436
#
_cell.length_a   1.000
_cell.length_b   1.000
_cell.length_c   1.000
_cell.angle_alpha   90.00
_cell.angle_beta   90.00
_cell.angle_gamma   90.00
#
_symmetry.space_group_name_H-M   'P 1'
#
loop_
_entity.id
_entity.type
_entity.pdbx_description
1 polymer ?
#
loop_
_entity_poly.entity_id
_entity_poly.type
_entity_poly.pdbx_seq_one_letter_code
_entity_poly.pdbx_strand_id
1 'polypeptide(L)'
;MRQRRLGVAFTAGLALCVAGLGARAETDSERALAERVQGLEQQLAILERKLELKDEAAAAKSKDAPQIGAGPDGFFLSSGDKKFVLRLRGYLQADSRWFEEGREATSGSDTFLLRRVRPIVEGTLFEKIDFRIMPDFGQGKAVLYDAWVNLRYFELAQLQAGKFKPPFGLERLASATNLLFVERGLPSELVPTRDTGLMLQGSWERGLLSYQVGAFNGVNDGGNGDNDTNGGKDVFARIFAHPFRTMEIPALEGLGLGIAASYGNAKGSTPTPGYQTAGREVFFKYRSSVAYAGDRVRFSPQAYYYYGPFGLLAEYVQSITSLERGSESLRPMAQAWQVAASWVLTGEDASYRGVNPRNAFTLGGGRLGRLRAGRARRPARAGSLGLRRRHRELRRPGRRRPKRHGVDGRAQLVSESLREVRPRLRPDLLLRRRP
;
A
#
# COMPACT_ATOMS: atom_id res chain seq x y z
N MET A 1 8.47 -5.76 -33.42
CA MET A 1 8.73 -4.79 -34.50
C MET A 1 9.76 -5.42 -35.45
N ARG A 2 9.35 -5.68 -36.69
CA ARG A 2 10.16 -6.36 -37.72
C ARG A 2 11.22 -5.40 -38.26
N GLN A 3 12.50 -5.75 -38.09
CA GLN A 3 13.56 -5.09 -38.84
C GLN A 3 13.64 -5.69 -40.23
N ARG A 4 13.49 -4.83 -41.22
CA ARG A 4 13.67 -5.15 -42.65
C ARG A 4 15.17 -5.33 -42.93
N ARG A 5 15.54 -6.51 -43.42
CA ARG A 5 16.84 -6.73 -44.08
C ARG A 5 16.74 -6.18 -45.46
N LEU A 6 17.53 -5.18 -45.82
CA LEU A 6 17.78 -4.77 -47.18
C LEU A 6 18.85 -5.67 -47.75
N GLY A 7 18.47 -6.53 -48.68
CA GLY A 7 19.37 -7.27 -49.51
C GLY A 7 19.84 -6.38 -50.68
N VAL A 8 21.15 -6.22 -50.79
CA VAL A 8 21.75 -5.63 -51.99
C VAL A 8 22.04 -6.77 -52.96
N ALA A 9 21.21 -6.86 -53.98
CA ALA A 9 21.50 -7.73 -55.14
C ALA A 9 22.48 -7.00 -56.04
N PHE A 10 23.68 -7.55 -56.20
CA PHE A 10 24.64 -7.12 -57.23
C PHE A 10 24.40 -7.95 -58.47
N THR A 11 23.91 -7.30 -59.51
CA THR A 11 23.70 -7.84 -60.84
C THR A 11 25.04 -8.06 -61.55
N ALA A 12 25.33 -9.32 -61.81
CA ALA A 12 26.35 -9.68 -62.80
C ALA A 12 25.79 -9.46 -64.19
N GLY A 13 26.42 -8.64 -64.99
CA GLY A 13 26.05 -8.38 -66.37
C GLY A 13 27.20 -7.89 -67.25
N LEU A 14 27.66 -8.76 -68.05
CA LEU A 14 28.23 -8.53 -69.41
C LEU A 14 29.57 -7.85 -69.52
N ALA A 15 30.58 -8.61 -69.81
CA ALA A 15 31.62 -8.23 -70.75
C ALA A 15 32.24 -9.46 -71.42
N LEU A 16 31.71 -9.82 -72.58
CA LEU A 16 32.42 -10.62 -73.56
C LEU A 16 32.89 -9.68 -74.67
N CYS A 17 34.06 -9.96 -75.21
CA CYS A 17 34.75 -9.35 -76.32
C CYS A 17 35.67 -8.15 -76.00
N VAL A 18 36.96 -8.42 -75.85
CA VAL A 18 37.96 -8.18 -76.95
C VAL A 18 39.25 -8.96 -76.60
N ALA A 19 39.48 -10.03 -77.31
CA ALA A 19 40.80 -10.67 -77.39
C ALA A 19 41.71 -9.78 -78.23
N GLY A 20 42.78 -9.28 -77.68
CA GLY A 20 43.74 -8.48 -78.35
C GLY A 20 44.95 -8.16 -77.53
N LEU A 21 45.93 -9.05 -77.52
CA LEU A 21 47.38 -8.81 -77.37
C LEU A 21 47.81 -7.64 -76.46
N GLY A 22 48.29 -8.00 -75.36
CA GLY A 22 49.09 -7.15 -74.50
C GLY A 22 49.39 -7.85 -73.20
N ALA A 23 50.14 -8.96 -73.16
CA ALA A 23 50.83 -9.43 -72.01
C ALA A 23 51.82 -8.33 -71.57
N ARG A 24 51.29 -7.35 -70.88
CA ARG A 24 52.09 -6.36 -70.19
C ARG A 24 52.73 -7.12 -69.02
N ALA A 25 54.07 -7.28 -69.10
CA ALA A 25 54.80 -7.82 -67.99
C ALA A 25 54.45 -6.95 -66.77
N GLU A 26 53.77 -7.53 -65.80
CA GLU A 26 53.56 -6.90 -64.50
C GLU A 26 54.90 -6.46 -63.96
N THR A 27 55.10 -5.18 -63.76
CA THR A 27 56.39 -4.67 -63.32
C THR A 27 56.59 -5.19 -61.89
N ASP A 28 57.83 -5.51 -61.48
CA ASP A 28 58.15 -5.98 -60.12
C ASP A 28 57.58 -5.03 -59.02
N SER A 29 57.40 -3.75 -59.35
CA SER A 29 56.76 -2.73 -58.56
C SER A 29 55.25 -2.97 -58.39
N GLU A 30 54.54 -3.40 -59.42
CA GLU A 30 53.08 -3.68 -59.31
C GLU A 30 52.83 -4.96 -58.53
N ARG A 31 53.67 -5.98 -58.64
CA ARG A 31 53.60 -7.19 -57.78
C ARG A 31 53.88 -6.87 -56.31
N ALA A 32 54.93 -6.09 -56.05
CA ALA A 32 55.24 -5.64 -54.68
C ALA A 32 54.11 -4.80 -54.07
N LEU A 33 53.44 -3.99 -54.87
CA LEU A 33 52.27 -3.19 -54.42
C LEU A 33 51.05 -4.08 -54.12
N ALA A 34 50.76 -5.06 -55.00
CA ALA A 34 49.67 -6.03 -54.80
C ALA A 34 49.88 -6.88 -53.54
N GLU A 35 51.11 -7.38 -53.32
CA GLU A 35 51.45 -8.11 -52.07
C GLU A 35 51.29 -7.22 -50.80
N ARG A 36 51.64 -5.94 -50.91
CA ARG A 36 51.49 -4.99 -49.83
C ARG A 36 50.04 -4.66 -49.52
N VAL A 37 49.21 -4.51 -50.57
CA VAL A 37 47.74 -4.33 -50.45
C VAL A 37 47.13 -5.57 -49.80
N GLN A 38 47.45 -6.77 -50.27
CA GLN A 38 46.95 -8.01 -49.70
C GLN A 38 47.39 -8.20 -48.23
N GLY A 39 48.63 -7.81 -47.89
CA GLY A 39 49.12 -7.80 -46.51
C GLY A 39 48.33 -6.81 -45.63
N LEU A 40 48.02 -5.62 -46.14
CA LEU A 40 47.21 -4.61 -45.43
C LEU A 40 45.75 -5.07 -45.26
N GLU A 41 45.15 -5.68 -46.26
CA GLU A 41 43.80 -6.25 -46.18
C GLU A 41 43.73 -7.36 -45.12
N GLN A 42 44.74 -8.23 -45.02
CA GLN A 42 44.84 -9.24 -43.96
C GLN A 42 45.00 -8.60 -42.57
N GLN A 43 45.84 -7.57 -42.44
CA GLN A 43 45.96 -6.85 -41.19
C GLN A 43 44.66 -6.15 -40.79
N LEU A 44 43.94 -5.57 -41.72
CA LEU A 44 42.64 -4.93 -41.51
C LEU A 44 41.60 -5.94 -41.03
N ALA A 45 41.51 -7.10 -41.69
CA ALA A 45 40.60 -8.18 -41.26
C ALA A 45 40.90 -8.71 -39.86
N ILE A 46 42.21 -8.82 -39.52
CA ILE A 46 42.64 -9.22 -38.17
C ILE A 46 42.25 -8.16 -37.15
N LEU A 47 42.42 -6.87 -37.49
CA LEU A 47 42.06 -5.76 -36.58
C LEU A 47 40.54 -5.65 -36.38
N GLU A 48 39.80 -5.80 -37.46
CA GLU A 48 38.32 -5.85 -37.38
C GLU A 48 37.85 -6.99 -36.47
N ARG A 49 38.38 -8.19 -36.65
CA ARG A 49 38.04 -9.33 -35.81
C ARG A 49 38.44 -9.14 -34.37
N LYS A 50 39.58 -8.48 -34.08
CA LYS A 50 40.00 -8.11 -32.71
C LYS A 50 39.05 -7.08 -32.09
N LEU A 51 38.57 -6.11 -32.87
CA LEU A 51 37.57 -5.14 -32.41
C LEU A 51 36.25 -5.81 -32.09
N GLU A 52 35.73 -6.66 -32.98
CA GLU A 52 34.51 -7.45 -32.75
C GLU A 52 34.62 -8.27 -31.45
N LEU A 53 35.71 -9.03 -31.26
CA LEU A 53 35.95 -9.83 -30.06
C LEU A 53 36.02 -8.96 -28.81
N LYS A 54 36.62 -7.76 -28.89
CA LYS A 54 36.70 -6.82 -27.80
C LYS A 54 35.32 -6.23 -27.46
N ASP A 55 34.53 -5.92 -28.49
CA ASP A 55 33.15 -5.41 -28.32
C ASP A 55 32.23 -6.51 -27.78
N GLU A 56 32.34 -7.76 -28.27
CA GLU A 56 31.63 -8.91 -27.69
C GLU A 56 32.00 -9.13 -26.22
N ALA A 57 33.29 -9.08 -25.87
CA ALA A 57 33.75 -9.21 -24.50
C ALA A 57 33.30 -8.04 -23.59
N ALA A 58 33.28 -6.81 -24.14
CA ALA A 58 32.78 -5.64 -23.44
C ALA A 58 31.25 -5.73 -23.23
N ALA A 59 30.52 -6.17 -24.25
CA ALA A 59 29.07 -6.41 -24.16
C ALA A 59 28.72 -7.52 -23.15
N ALA A 60 29.50 -8.61 -23.11
CA ALA A 60 29.35 -9.66 -22.11
C ALA A 60 29.60 -9.14 -20.69
N LYS A 61 30.70 -8.42 -20.49
CA LYS A 61 31.01 -7.78 -19.19
C LYS A 61 29.94 -6.76 -18.77
N SER A 62 29.38 -6.00 -19.71
CA SER A 62 28.34 -5.03 -19.39
C SER A 62 27.02 -5.68 -18.98
N LYS A 63 26.71 -6.88 -19.51
CA LYS A 63 25.53 -7.67 -19.10
C LYS A 63 25.66 -8.18 -17.68
N ASP A 64 26.86 -8.52 -17.23
CA ASP A 64 27.14 -9.02 -15.87
C ASP A 64 27.44 -7.88 -14.88
N ALA A 65 27.69 -6.66 -15.37
CA ALA A 65 27.99 -5.53 -14.51
C ALA A 65 26.79 -5.13 -13.64
N PRO A 66 27.01 -4.82 -12.36
CA PRO A 66 25.96 -4.26 -11.52
C PRO A 66 25.40 -2.96 -12.10
N GLN A 67 24.08 -2.82 -12.06
CA GLN A 67 23.36 -1.64 -12.53
C GLN A 67 22.98 -0.77 -11.34
N ILE A 68 23.34 0.50 -11.38
CA ILE A 68 22.95 1.50 -10.40
C ILE A 68 22.12 2.56 -11.13
N GLY A 69 21.00 2.95 -10.54
CA GLY A 69 20.15 3.94 -11.16
C GLY A 69 19.16 4.58 -10.18
N ALA A 70 18.44 5.58 -10.69
CA ALA A 70 17.36 6.25 -10.00
C ALA A 70 16.14 6.38 -10.92
N GLY A 71 14.96 6.28 -10.35
CA GLY A 71 13.71 6.38 -11.10
C GLY A 71 12.51 6.68 -10.18
N PRO A 72 11.29 6.55 -10.69
CA PRO A 72 10.07 6.80 -9.91
C PRO A 72 9.95 5.94 -8.65
N ASP A 73 10.58 4.76 -8.65
CA ASP A 73 10.59 3.83 -7.51
C ASP A 73 11.79 4.05 -6.56
N GLY A 74 12.53 5.15 -6.71
CA GLY A 74 13.69 5.51 -5.89
C GLY A 74 15.01 5.11 -6.53
N PHE A 75 16.04 4.96 -5.69
CA PHE A 75 17.36 4.48 -6.10
C PHE A 75 17.40 2.96 -6.08
N PHE A 76 18.14 2.38 -7.01
CA PHE A 76 18.32 0.93 -7.04
C PHE A 76 19.76 0.53 -7.35
N LEU A 77 20.14 -0.63 -6.82
CA LEU A 77 21.32 -1.40 -7.17
C LEU A 77 20.85 -2.80 -7.57
N SER A 78 21.29 -3.29 -8.71
CA SER A 78 20.91 -4.59 -9.23
C SER A 78 22.11 -5.33 -9.77
N SER A 79 22.20 -6.65 -9.59
CA SER A 79 23.11 -7.49 -10.36
C SER A 79 22.77 -7.46 -11.84
N GLY A 80 23.71 -7.73 -12.71
CA GLY A 80 23.49 -7.78 -14.16
C GLY A 80 22.41 -8.77 -14.56
N ASP A 81 22.36 -9.93 -13.92
CA ASP A 81 21.35 -10.97 -14.08
C ASP A 81 20.02 -10.70 -13.34
N LYS A 82 19.92 -9.58 -12.61
CA LYS A 82 18.75 -9.15 -11.83
C LYS A 82 18.31 -10.12 -10.72
N LYS A 83 19.14 -11.08 -10.36
CA LYS A 83 18.83 -11.99 -9.23
C LYS A 83 18.90 -11.30 -7.88
N PHE A 84 19.69 -10.25 -7.77
CA PHE A 84 19.85 -9.43 -6.59
C PHE A 84 19.44 -8.00 -6.93
N VAL A 85 18.40 -7.50 -6.28
CA VAL A 85 17.92 -6.14 -6.44
C VAL A 85 17.74 -5.52 -5.08
N LEU A 86 18.38 -4.37 -4.86
CA LEU A 86 18.19 -3.53 -3.67
C LEU A 86 17.57 -2.21 -4.14
N ARG A 87 16.51 -1.77 -3.46
CA ARG A 87 15.89 -0.45 -3.67
C ARG A 87 15.90 0.35 -2.39
N LEU A 88 16.27 1.61 -2.51
CA LEU A 88 16.20 2.59 -1.44
C LEU A 88 15.22 3.68 -1.84
N ARG A 89 14.16 3.81 -1.07
CA ARG A 89 13.12 4.82 -1.26
C ARG A 89 12.57 5.29 0.08
N GLY A 90 11.57 6.12 0.07
CA GLY A 90 10.93 6.57 1.30
C GLY A 90 9.94 7.69 1.05
N TYR A 91 9.33 8.14 2.12
CA TYR A 91 8.47 9.31 2.09
C TYR A 91 8.44 10.03 3.42
N LEU A 92 8.20 11.34 3.32
CA LEU A 92 8.02 12.23 4.45
C LEU A 92 6.64 12.88 4.35
N GLN A 93 5.95 12.97 5.47
CA GLN A 93 4.70 13.71 5.59
C GLN A 93 4.82 14.69 6.76
N ALA A 94 4.72 15.97 6.46
CA ALA A 94 4.57 17.04 7.45
C ALA A 94 3.10 17.50 7.44
N ASP A 95 2.50 17.58 8.61
CA ASP A 95 1.13 18.05 8.81
C ASP A 95 1.14 19.39 9.56
N SER A 96 0.19 20.24 9.18
CA SER A 96 -0.27 21.37 9.99
C SER A 96 -1.70 21.07 10.44
N ARG A 97 -1.98 21.16 11.74
CA ARG A 97 -3.29 20.89 12.32
C ARG A 97 -3.74 22.11 13.10
N TRP A 98 -4.98 22.50 12.85
CA TRP A 98 -5.63 23.63 13.46
C TRP A 98 -6.96 23.15 14.01
N PHE A 99 -7.24 23.44 15.28
CA PHE A 99 -8.45 23.03 15.94
C PHE A 99 -9.30 24.26 16.22
N GLU A 100 -10.52 24.28 15.68
CA GLU A 100 -11.48 25.31 16.03
C GLU A 100 -11.95 25.09 17.47
N GLU A 101 -11.96 26.14 18.29
CA GLU A 101 -12.46 26.10 19.65
C GLU A 101 -13.96 25.78 19.64
N GLY A 102 -14.31 24.56 20.02
CA GLY A 102 -15.68 24.14 20.22
C GLY A 102 -16.16 24.43 21.64
N ARG A 103 -17.48 24.42 21.85
CA ARG A 103 -18.10 24.60 23.19
C ARG A 103 -17.73 23.53 24.22
N GLU A 104 -17.18 22.43 23.83
CA GLU A 104 -16.61 21.40 24.71
C GLU A 104 -15.11 21.41 24.48
N ALA A 105 -14.33 21.62 25.54
CA ALA A 105 -12.87 21.66 25.49
C ALA A 105 -12.32 20.41 24.81
N THR A 106 -12.00 20.52 23.52
CA THR A 106 -11.25 19.51 22.81
C THR A 106 -9.79 19.70 23.16
N SER A 107 -9.12 18.63 23.50
CA SER A 107 -7.72 18.66 23.92
C SER A 107 -6.73 18.85 22.77
N GLY A 108 -7.21 19.16 21.57
CA GLY A 108 -6.38 19.38 20.39
C GLY A 108 -5.63 20.71 20.50
N SER A 109 -4.31 20.66 20.36
CA SER A 109 -3.48 21.85 20.24
C SER A 109 -3.08 22.06 18.79
N ASP A 110 -3.12 23.32 18.33
CA ASP A 110 -2.59 23.69 17.03
C ASP A 110 -1.12 23.28 16.94
N THR A 111 -0.74 22.62 15.86
CA THR A 111 0.59 22.05 15.79
C THR A 111 1.09 21.82 14.36
N PHE A 112 2.39 21.98 14.19
CA PHE A 112 3.13 21.43 13.06
C PHE A 112 3.82 20.15 13.52
N LEU A 113 3.73 19.07 12.75
CA LEU A 113 4.37 17.82 13.12
C LEU A 113 4.87 17.03 11.90
N LEU A 114 5.95 16.29 12.10
CA LEU A 114 6.38 15.26 11.16
C LEU A 114 5.51 14.01 11.41
N ARG A 115 4.49 13.84 10.58
CA ARG A 115 3.50 12.77 10.74
C ARG A 115 4.07 11.40 10.41
N ARG A 116 4.88 11.33 9.35
CA ARG A 116 5.55 10.10 8.89
C ARG A 116 6.93 10.45 8.34
N VAL A 117 7.94 9.71 8.77
CA VAL A 117 9.30 9.79 8.22
C VAL A 117 9.76 8.35 8.03
N ARG A 118 9.59 7.81 6.82
CA ARG A 118 9.74 6.40 6.53
C ARG A 118 10.74 6.14 5.42
N PRO A 119 12.03 5.94 5.73
CA PRO A 119 12.94 5.32 4.78
C PRO A 119 12.52 3.86 4.56
N ILE A 120 12.70 3.36 3.35
CA ILE A 120 12.34 2.00 2.94
C ILE A 120 13.52 1.38 2.24
N VAL A 121 14.00 0.29 2.79
CA VAL A 121 14.96 -0.61 2.16
C VAL A 121 14.19 -1.87 1.76
N GLU A 122 14.16 -2.17 0.48
CA GLU A 122 13.46 -3.35 -0.02
C GLU A 122 14.20 -3.94 -1.21
N GLY A 123 13.94 -5.18 -1.52
CA GLY A 123 14.59 -5.80 -2.66
C GLY A 123 14.20 -7.26 -2.84
N THR A 124 14.92 -7.89 -3.75
CA THR A 124 14.79 -9.31 -4.07
C THR A 124 16.15 -9.96 -4.03
N LEU A 125 16.26 -11.11 -3.41
CA LEU A 125 17.43 -11.97 -3.37
C LEU A 125 17.11 -13.26 -4.10
N PHE A 126 18.06 -13.77 -4.89
CA PHE A 126 17.95 -15.02 -5.62
C PHE A 126 16.69 -15.10 -6.49
N GLU A 127 16.23 -13.97 -7.06
CA GLU A 127 14.99 -13.83 -7.86
C GLU A 127 13.68 -14.15 -7.14
N LYS A 128 13.71 -14.87 -6.02
CA LYS A 128 12.55 -15.51 -5.39
C LYS A 128 12.29 -15.09 -3.95
N ILE A 129 13.21 -14.36 -3.33
CA ILE A 129 13.10 -13.96 -1.92
C ILE A 129 12.98 -12.45 -1.87
N ASP A 130 11.77 -11.93 -1.65
CA ASP A 130 11.56 -10.52 -1.46
C ASP A 130 11.72 -10.15 0.03
N PHE A 131 12.23 -8.97 0.30
CA PHE A 131 12.33 -8.44 1.66
C PHE A 131 12.00 -6.96 1.73
N ARG A 132 11.61 -6.50 2.91
CA ARG A 132 11.43 -5.08 3.21
C ARG A 132 11.74 -4.78 4.66
N ILE A 133 12.41 -3.64 4.86
CA ILE A 133 12.63 -3.00 6.16
C ILE A 133 12.15 -1.56 6.04
N MET A 134 11.24 -1.15 6.93
CA MET A 134 10.68 0.20 6.94
C MET A 134 10.45 0.67 8.38
N PRO A 135 11.38 1.41 8.97
CA PRO A 135 11.13 2.15 10.21
C PRO A 135 10.23 3.38 9.96
N ASP A 136 9.67 3.93 11.04
CA ASP A 136 8.98 5.22 11.06
C ASP A 136 9.56 6.07 12.20
N PHE A 137 10.12 7.21 11.86
CA PHE A 137 10.67 8.19 12.79
C PHE A 137 9.74 9.39 13.01
N GLY A 138 8.48 9.27 12.56
CA GLY A 138 7.48 10.32 12.72
C GLY A 138 7.01 10.47 14.17
N GLN A 139 6.53 11.66 14.52
CA GLN A 139 5.94 11.98 15.83
C GLN A 139 6.91 11.79 17.02
N GLY A 140 8.21 12.00 16.81
CA GLY A 140 9.24 11.87 17.86
C GLY A 140 9.46 10.43 18.36
N LYS A 141 9.12 9.42 17.57
CA LYS A 141 9.27 8.01 17.92
C LYS A 141 10.10 7.29 16.85
N ALA A 142 10.80 6.24 17.26
CA ALA A 142 11.44 5.29 16.35
C ALA A 142 10.71 3.96 16.47
N VAL A 143 9.98 3.55 15.44
CA VAL A 143 9.15 2.35 15.45
C VAL A 143 9.41 1.55 14.18
N LEU A 144 9.67 0.24 14.33
CA LEU A 144 9.74 -0.66 13.16
C LEU A 144 8.32 -0.92 12.65
N TYR A 145 8.05 -0.54 11.41
CA TYR A 145 6.74 -0.76 10.78
C TYR A 145 6.72 -2.04 9.96
N ASP A 146 7.61 -2.18 8.99
CA ASP A 146 7.72 -3.40 8.21
C ASP A 146 9.14 -3.99 8.39
N ALA A 147 9.22 -5.29 8.66
CA ALA A 147 10.44 -6.09 8.63
C ALA A 147 10.03 -7.53 8.28
N TRP A 148 10.09 -7.88 7.00
CA TRP A 148 9.60 -9.15 6.54
C TRP A 148 10.40 -9.70 5.36
N VAL A 149 10.30 -11.02 5.19
CA VAL A 149 10.78 -11.79 4.04
C VAL A 149 9.60 -12.53 3.43
N ASN A 150 9.55 -12.60 2.10
CA ASN A 150 8.53 -13.33 1.34
C ASN A 150 9.19 -14.31 0.36
N LEU A 151 8.89 -15.58 0.50
CA LEU A 151 9.37 -16.64 -0.38
C LEU A 151 8.39 -16.78 -1.56
N ARG A 152 8.78 -16.34 -2.74
CA ARG A 152 7.98 -16.28 -3.96
C ARG A 152 8.39 -17.33 -4.98
N TYR A 153 8.51 -18.58 -4.54
CA TYR A 153 8.84 -19.68 -5.45
C TYR A 153 7.68 -20.06 -6.36
N PHE A 154 6.46 -19.96 -5.85
CA PHE A 154 5.24 -20.25 -6.58
C PHE A 154 4.30 -19.05 -6.52
N GLU A 155 3.71 -18.68 -7.65
CA GLU A 155 2.76 -17.54 -7.71
C GLU A 155 1.49 -17.82 -6.88
N LEU A 156 1.06 -19.05 -6.88
CA LEU A 156 -0.13 -19.50 -6.12
C LEU A 156 0.13 -19.76 -4.64
N ALA A 157 1.39 -19.88 -4.21
CA ALA A 157 1.72 -20.16 -2.83
C ALA A 157 3.04 -19.48 -2.45
N GLN A 158 2.92 -18.32 -1.84
CA GLN A 158 4.04 -17.52 -1.33
C GLN A 158 3.96 -17.49 0.19
N LEU A 159 5.09 -17.62 0.85
CA LEU A 159 5.16 -17.61 2.31
C LEU A 159 5.85 -16.32 2.78
N GLN A 160 5.12 -15.48 3.50
CA GLN A 160 5.64 -14.25 4.08
C GLN A 160 5.76 -14.38 5.58
N ALA A 161 6.92 -14.01 6.13
CA ALA A 161 7.23 -14.07 7.56
C ALA A 161 7.82 -12.75 8.04
N GLY A 162 7.50 -12.35 9.27
CA GLY A 162 8.01 -11.14 9.92
C GLY A 162 6.92 -10.19 10.34
N LYS A 163 7.23 -8.89 10.40
CA LYS A 163 6.33 -7.84 10.80
C LYS A 163 5.78 -7.10 9.57
N PHE A 164 4.47 -7.15 9.39
CA PHE A 164 3.78 -6.51 8.27
C PHE A 164 2.30 -6.26 8.59
N LYS A 165 1.54 -5.76 7.63
CA LYS A 165 0.08 -5.60 7.78
C LYS A 165 -0.61 -6.95 7.71
N PRO A 166 -1.37 -7.38 8.74
CA PRO A 166 -2.31 -8.49 8.59
C PRO A 166 -3.26 -8.25 7.42
N PRO A 167 -3.74 -9.28 6.73
CA PRO A 167 -4.55 -9.16 5.52
C PRO A 167 -6.00 -8.75 5.83
N PHE A 168 -6.17 -7.55 6.44
CA PHE A 168 -7.45 -7.06 6.91
C PHE A 168 -7.57 -5.54 6.76
N GLY A 169 -8.77 -5.06 6.37
CA GLY A 169 -9.06 -3.65 6.15
C GLY A 169 -8.54 -3.10 4.82
N LEU A 170 -9.45 -2.70 3.93
CA LEU A 170 -9.11 -2.29 2.57
C LEU A 170 -8.21 -1.04 2.57
N GLU A 171 -8.62 0.05 3.21
CA GLU A 171 -7.81 1.26 3.28
C GLU A 171 -6.54 1.07 4.12
N ARG A 172 -6.57 0.16 5.12
CA ARG A 172 -5.39 -0.19 5.91
C ARG A 172 -4.30 -0.82 5.05
N LEU A 173 -4.66 -1.71 4.13
CA LEU A 173 -3.73 -2.37 3.23
C LEU A 173 -3.10 -1.41 2.22
N ALA A 174 -3.79 -0.33 1.84
CA ALA A 174 -3.23 0.69 0.96
C ALA A 174 -1.98 1.36 1.57
N SER A 175 -1.03 1.76 0.70
CA SER A 175 0.11 2.59 1.13
C SER A 175 -0.39 3.93 1.68
N ALA A 176 0.36 4.51 2.63
CA ALA A 176 0.04 5.85 3.10
C ALA A 176 0.21 6.94 2.02
N THR A 177 1.03 6.68 1.01
CA THR A 177 1.22 7.57 -0.14
C THR A 177 0.07 7.53 -1.15
N ASN A 178 -0.79 6.51 -1.06
CA ASN A 178 -1.89 6.27 -2.00
C ASN A 178 -3.27 6.59 -1.42
N LEU A 179 -3.31 7.08 -0.19
CA LEU A 179 -4.57 7.49 0.45
C LEU A 179 -5.19 8.66 -0.32
N LEU A 180 -6.52 8.65 -0.38
CA LEU A 180 -7.28 9.76 -0.94
C LEU A 180 -7.25 10.99 -0.01
N PHE A 181 -7.27 10.75 1.29
CA PHE A 181 -7.27 11.78 2.33
C PHE A 181 -5.97 11.75 3.12
N VAL A 182 -5.69 12.83 3.84
CA VAL A 182 -4.47 12.98 4.67
C VAL A 182 -4.34 11.86 5.69
N GLU A 183 -5.45 11.44 6.31
CA GLU A 183 -5.50 10.33 7.25
C GLU A 183 -6.55 9.28 6.83
N ARG A 184 -6.36 8.07 7.35
CA ARG A 184 -7.27 6.94 7.13
C ARG A 184 -8.60 7.17 7.83
N GLY A 185 -9.63 6.54 7.28
CA GLY A 185 -10.96 6.53 7.86
C GLY A 185 -11.07 5.68 9.13
N LEU A 186 -12.19 5.84 9.82
CA LEU A 186 -12.51 5.15 11.07
C LEU A 186 -12.47 3.61 10.98
N PRO A 187 -12.81 2.94 9.85
CA PRO A 187 -12.63 1.50 9.74
C PRO A 187 -11.21 1.05 10.05
N SER A 188 -10.20 1.87 9.72
CA SER A 188 -8.81 1.57 10.01
C SER A 188 -8.45 1.57 11.50
N GLU A 189 -9.25 2.20 12.38
CA GLU A 189 -9.04 2.16 13.83
C GLU A 189 -9.46 0.82 14.45
N LEU A 190 -10.27 0.02 13.75
CA LEU A 190 -10.70 -1.32 14.15
C LEU A 190 -9.82 -2.44 13.56
N VAL A 191 -8.69 -2.08 12.96
CA VAL A 191 -7.80 -2.98 12.24
C VAL A 191 -6.38 -2.85 12.78
N PRO A 192 -5.63 -3.96 12.98
CA PRO A 192 -4.21 -3.88 13.31
C PRO A 192 -3.43 -3.03 12.32
N THR A 193 -2.48 -2.25 12.80
CA THR A 193 -1.62 -1.45 11.92
C THR A 193 -0.50 -2.30 11.35
N ARG A 194 0.21 -3.01 12.22
CA ARG A 194 1.24 -4.00 11.92
C ARG A 194 1.24 -5.06 13.01
N ASP A 195 1.54 -6.27 12.62
CA ASP A 195 1.71 -7.37 13.54
C ASP A 195 2.80 -8.33 13.03
N THR A 196 3.41 -9.05 13.93
CA THR A 196 4.43 -10.07 13.62
C THR A 196 3.74 -11.42 13.43
N GLY A 197 4.04 -12.08 12.32
CA GLY A 197 3.38 -13.34 11.99
C GLY A 197 3.90 -14.02 10.73
N LEU A 198 3.15 -15.00 10.33
CA LEU A 198 3.38 -15.83 9.15
C LEU A 198 2.11 -15.83 8.30
N MET A 199 2.26 -15.65 6.97
CA MET A 199 1.14 -15.58 6.04
C MET A 199 1.44 -16.37 4.76
N LEU A 200 0.53 -17.25 4.40
CA LEU A 200 0.45 -17.87 3.08
C LEU A 200 -0.45 -16.99 2.19
N GLN A 201 0.03 -16.69 1.00
CA GLN A 201 -0.71 -15.88 0.04
C GLN A 201 -0.50 -16.38 -1.38
N GLY A 202 -1.48 -16.12 -2.23
CA GLY A 202 -1.39 -16.49 -3.64
C GLY A 202 -2.36 -15.68 -4.50
N SER A 203 -2.10 -15.73 -5.80
CA SER A 203 -2.93 -15.05 -6.79
C SER A 203 -3.08 -15.95 -8.02
N TRP A 204 -4.31 -16.10 -8.48
CA TRP A 204 -4.66 -16.87 -9.67
C TRP A 204 -5.04 -15.92 -10.81
N GLU A 205 -4.68 -16.31 -12.05
CA GLU A 205 -5.00 -15.59 -13.28
C GLU A 205 -4.77 -14.08 -13.20
N ARG A 206 -3.51 -13.68 -12.96
CA ARG A 206 -3.08 -12.27 -12.86
C ARG A 206 -3.90 -11.44 -11.85
N GLY A 207 -4.43 -12.10 -10.80
CA GLY A 207 -5.20 -11.44 -9.75
C GLY A 207 -6.71 -11.39 -9.98
N LEU A 208 -7.24 -12.27 -10.85
CA LEU A 208 -8.68 -12.54 -10.90
C LEU A 208 -9.18 -12.94 -9.50
N LEU A 209 -8.46 -13.84 -8.85
CA LEU A 209 -8.69 -14.22 -7.46
C LEU A 209 -7.37 -14.20 -6.69
N SER A 210 -7.37 -13.60 -5.51
CA SER A 210 -6.25 -13.64 -4.57
C SER A 210 -6.73 -14.07 -3.19
N TYR A 211 -5.88 -14.80 -2.48
CA TYR A 211 -6.14 -15.22 -1.12
C TYR A 211 -4.95 -14.92 -0.21
N GLN A 212 -5.23 -14.74 1.05
CA GLN A 212 -4.25 -14.51 2.11
C GLN A 212 -4.76 -15.16 3.38
N VAL A 213 -3.97 -16.03 3.99
CA VAL A 213 -4.27 -16.69 5.29
C VAL A 213 -3.02 -16.62 6.13
N GLY A 214 -3.14 -16.18 7.37
CA GLY A 214 -1.97 -16.05 8.23
C GLY A 214 -2.29 -16.09 9.71
N ALA A 215 -1.27 -16.42 10.51
CA ALA A 215 -1.29 -16.38 11.95
C ALA A 215 -0.34 -15.29 12.46
N PHE A 216 -0.81 -14.49 13.40
CA PHE A 216 -0.12 -13.31 13.93
C PHE A 216 -0.18 -13.29 15.46
N ASN A 217 0.65 -12.50 16.10
CA ASN A 217 0.69 -12.37 17.56
C ASN A 217 -0.60 -11.80 18.19
N GLY A 218 -1.46 -11.13 17.42
CA GLY A 218 -2.74 -10.68 17.92
C GLY A 218 -2.73 -9.27 18.49
N VAL A 219 -2.14 -8.32 17.77
CA VAL A 219 -2.12 -6.90 18.14
C VAL A 219 -3.52 -6.32 18.22
N ASN A 220 -3.70 -5.38 19.15
CA ASN A 220 -4.96 -4.68 19.35
C ASN A 220 -5.38 -3.83 18.13
N ASP A 221 -6.67 -3.49 18.08
CA ASP A 221 -7.23 -2.59 17.06
C ASP A 221 -6.45 -1.27 17.02
N GLY A 222 -6.07 -0.82 15.84
CA GLY A 222 -5.20 0.36 15.64
C GLY A 222 -3.74 0.17 16.06
N GLY A 223 -3.40 -0.94 16.72
CA GLY A 223 -2.10 -1.21 17.31
C GLY A 223 -1.00 -1.58 16.31
N ASN A 224 0.24 -1.45 16.77
CA ASN A 224 1.46 -1.87 16.11
C ASN A 224 2.31 -2.63 17.16
N GLY A 225 2.50 -3.92 16.98
CA GLY A 225 3.18 -4.77 17.96
C GLY A 225 4.41 -5.46 17.38
N ASP A 226 5.44 -5.57 18.22
CA ASP A 226 6.66 -6.30 17.92
C ASP A 226 6.66 -7.67 18.57
N ASN A 227 6.03 -7.77 19.74
CA ASN A 227 6.03 -8.95 20.60
C ASN A 227 4.62 -9.42 20.90
N ASP A 228 4.50 -10.69 21.21
CA ASP A 228 3.31 -11.26 21.82
C ASP A 228 3.28 -10.91 23.30
N THR A 229 2.14 -10.40 23.77
CA THR A 229 1.96 -9.97 25.16
C THR A 229 1.05 -10.91 25.96
N ASN A 230 0.43 -11.91 25.31
CA ASN A 230 -0.60 -12.75 25.96
C ASN A 230 -0.58 -14.23 25.57
N GLY A 231 0.34 -14.66 24.69
CA GLY A 231 0.41 -16.04 24.15
C GLY A 231 -0.69 -16.39 23.15
N GLY A 232 -1.75 -15.60 23.06
CA GLY A 232 -2.83 -15.81 22.07
C GLY A 232 -2.40 -15.42 20.66
N LYS A 233 -2.95 -16.09 19.66
CA LYS A 233 -2.70 -15.78 18.24
C LYS A 233 -3.99 -15.37 17.57
N ASP A 234 -3.87 -14.40 16.63
CA ASP A 234 -4.95 -14.02 15.72
C ASP A 234 -4.72 -14.72 14.38
N VAL A 235 -5.73 -15.44 13.90
CA VAL A 235 -5.75 -15.99 12.53
C VAL A 235 -6.54 -15.02 11.66
N PHE A 236 -5.99 -14.68 10.51
CA PHE A 236 -6.62 -13.83 9.51
C PHE A 236 -6.80 -14.59 8.21
N ALA A 237 -7.93 -14.36 7.55
CA ALA A 237 -8.19 -14.84 6.19
C ALA A 237 -8.80 -13.71 5.36
N ARG A 238 -8.36 -13.58 4.11
CA ARG A 238 -8.87 -12.63 3.14
C ARG A 238 -8.95 -13.28 1.77
N ILE A 239 -10.06 -13.06 1.08
CA ILE A 239 -10.25 -13.36 -0.34
C ILE A 239 -10.59 -12.05 -1.03
N PHE A 240 -9.97 -11.82 -2.20
CA PHE A 240 -10.23 -10.65 -3.01
C PHE A 240 -10.26 -11.02 -4.50
N ALA A 241 -11.28 -10.60 -5.21
CA ALA A 241 -11.52 -10.95 -6.60
C ALA A 241 -11.71 -9.70 -7.46
N HIS A 242 -11.28 -9.82 -8.74
CA HIS A 242 -11.60 -8.90 -9.82
C HIS A 242 -12.42 -9.64 -10.88
N PRO A 243 -13.73 -9.82 -10.66
CA PRO A 243 -14.54 -10.80 -11.40
C PRO A 243 -14.60 -10.55 -12.91
N PHE A 244 -14.31 -9.33 -13.35
CA PHE A 244 -14.39 -8.94 -14.77
C PHE A 244 -13.03 -8.78 -15.44
N ARG A 245 -11.93 -9.13 -14.75
CA ARG A 245 -10.56 -8.87 -15.22
C ARG A 245 -10.18 -9.63 -16.49
N THR A 246 -10.77 -10.80 -16.69
CA THR A 246 -10.55 -11.65 -17.87
C THR A 246 -11.66 -11.52 -18.90
N MET A 247 -12.70 -10.77 -18.59
CA MET A 247 -13.78 -10.46 -19.52
C MET A 247 -13.40 -9.19 -20.28
N GLU A 248 -13.55 -9.18 -21.59
CA GLU A 248 -13.24 -8.01 -22.43
C GLU A 248 -14.32 -6.89 -22.25
N ILE A 249 -14.54 -6.46 -21.00
CA ILE A 249 -15.46 -5.40 -20.63
C ILE A 249 -14.68 -4.32 -19.88
N PRO A 250 -14.04 -3.36 -20.60
CA PRO A 250 -13.14 -2.38 -19.99
C PRO A 250 -13.79 -1.58 -18.86
N ALA A 251 -15.09 -1.30 -18.94
CA ALA A 251 -15.80 -0.56 -17.91
C ALA A 251 -15.87 -1.30 -16.56
N LEU A 252 -15.78 -2.62 -16.53
CA LEU A 252 -15.91 -3.43 -15.32
C LEU A 252 -14.57 -4.00 -14.80
N GLU A 253 -13.49 -3.92 -15.57
CA GLU A 253 -12.17 -4.46 -15.19
C GLU A 253 -11.65 -3.90 -13.86
N GLY A 254 -11.97 -2.64 -13.57
CA GLY A 254 -11.55 -1.97 -12.35
C GLY A 254 -12.39 -2.30 -11.11
N LEU A 255 -13.39 -3.22 -11.19
CA LEU A 255 -14.16 -3.67 -10.04
C LEU A 255 -13.38 -4.70 -9.24
N GLY A 256 -13.18 -4.42 -7.96
CA GLY A 256 -12.61 -5.33 -6.99
C GLY A 256 -13.56 -5.56 -5.82
N LEU A 257 -13.77 -6.81 -5.45
CA LEU A 257 -14.63 -7.24 -4.35
C LEU A 257 -13.85 -8.16 -3.42
N GLY A 258 -14.02 -8.00 -2.13
CA GLY A 258 -13.33 -8.82 -1.15
C GLY A 258 -14.04 -8.97 0.17
N ILE A 259 -13.58 -9.95 0.91
CA ILE A 259 -14.02 -10.23 2.27
C ILE A 259 -12.80 -10.62 3.10
N ALA A 260 -12.77 -10.15 4.33
CA ALA A 260 -11.75 -10.55 5.30
C ALA A 260 -12.39 -10.87 6.65
N ALA A 261 -11.83 -11.84 7.33
CA ALA A 261 -12.20 -12.22 8.68
C ALA A 261 -10.98 -12.48 9.55
N SER A 262 -11.12 -12.31 10.85
CA SER A 262 -10.11 -12.76 11.82
C SER A 262 -10.76 -13.30 13.07
N TYR A 263 -10.07 -14.28 13.68
CA TYR A 263 -10.39 -14.82 14.97
C TYR A 263 -9.11 -14.92 15.80
N GLY A 264 -9.20 -14.56 17.06
CA GLY A 264 -8.07 -14.70 17.99
C GLY A 264 -8.48 -14.56 19.43
N ASN A 265 -7.55 -14.85 20.34
CA ASN A 265 -7.76 -14.70 21.78
C ASN A 265 -6.86 -13.59 22.32
N ALA A 266 -7.48 -12.50 22.77
CA ALA A 266 -6.81 -11.32 23.29
C ALA A 266 -6.69 -11.30 24.83
N LYS A 267 -6.98 -12.40 25.53
CA LYS A 267 -6.99 -12.48 26.99
C LYS A 267 -5.64 -12.02 27.57
N GLY A 268 -5.71 -11.14 28.56
CA GLY A 268 -4.53 -10.64 29.27
C GLY A 268 -3.85 -9.42 28.62
N SER A 269 -4.19 -9.06 27.38
CA SER A 269 -3.69 -7.81 26.81
C SER A 269 -4.53 -6.61 27.25
N THR A 270 -3.87 -5.44 27.34
CA THR A 270 -4.57 -4.19 27.64
C THR A 270 -5.30 -3.68 26.42
N PRO A 271 -6.53 -3.15 26.57
CA PRO A 271 -7.24 -2.54 25.46
C PRO A 271 -6.47 -1.38 24.83
N THR A 272 -6.75 -1.13 23.54
CA THR A 272 -6.22 0.02 22.81
C THR A 272 -6.34 1.31 23.62
N PRO A 273 -5.39 2.22 23.54
CA PRO A 273 -5.45 3.52 24.23
C PRO A 273 -6.65 4.39 23.82
N GLY A 274 -7.34 4.04 22.76
CA GLY A 274 -8.58 4.68 22.33
C GLY A 274 -8.73 4.70 20.80
N TYR A 275 -9.96 4.93 20.36
CA TYR A 275 -10.25 5.15 18.93
C TYR A 275 -10.13 6.65 18.62
N GLN A 276 -9.56 6.96 17.48
CA GLN A 276 -9.22 8.32 17.07
C GLN A 276 -10.02 8.75 15.83
N THR A 277 -10.34 10.04 15.79
CA THR A 277 -10.88 10.67 14.57
C THR A 277 -9.81 10.75 13.47
N ALA A 278 -10.20 11.19 12.26
CA ALA A 278 -9.22 11.50 11.20
C ALA A 278 -8.27 12.64 11.60
N GLY A 279 -8.69 13.56 12.48
CA GLY A 279 -7.84 14.58 13.09
C GLY A 279 -6.90 14.06 14.19
N ARG A 280 -6.96 12.74 14.49
CA ARG A 280 -6.15 12.06 15.51
C ARG A 280 -6.51 12.42 16.94
N GLU A 281 -7.72 12.96 17.15
CA GLU A 281 -8.29 13.17 18.47
C GLU A 281 -8.97 11.90 18.98
N VAL A 282 -8.72 11.55 20.25
CA VAL A 282 -9.31 10.36 20.88
C VAL A 282 -10.75 10.67 21.28
N PHE A 283 -11.71 10.10 20.59
CA PHE A 283 -13.14 10.28 20.90
C PHE A 283 -13.71 9.19 21.82
N PHE A 284 -13.03 8.05 21.93
CA PHE A 284 -13.42 6.95 22.79
C PHE A 284 -12.19 6.26 23.38
N LYS A 285 -12.26 5.98 24.68
CA LYS A 285 -11.20 5.27 25.41
C LYS A 285 -11.79 4.37 26.47
N TYR A 286 -11.31 3.14 26.56
CA TYR A 286 -11.62 2.26 27.68
C TYR A 286 -10.96 2.77 28.96
N ARG A 287 -11.60 2.51 30.11
CA ARG A 287 -10.97 2.73 31.42
C ARG A 287 -9.77 1.82 31.59
N SER A 288 -8.77 2.27 32.35
CA SER A 288 -7.55 1.48 32.59
C SER A 288 -7.80 0.17 33.35
N SER A 289 -8.94 0.06 34.03
CA SER A 289 -9.38 -1.15 34.73
C SER A 289 -10.05 -2.19 33.82
N VAL A 290 -10.24 -1.90 32.55
CA VAL A 290 -10.80 -2.83 31.56
C VAL A 290 -9.67 -3.63 30.93
N ALA A 291 -9.82 -4.95 30.84
CA ALA A 291 -8.89 -5.85 30.17
C ALA A 291 -9.60 -6.67 29.08
N TYR A 292 -8.85 -7.19 28.15
CA TYR A 292 -9.35 -8.19 27.24
C TYR A 292 -9.47 -9.55 27.98
N ALA A 293 -10.62 -10.20 27.80
CA ALA A 293 -11.00 -11.40 28.58
C ALA A 293 -11.15 -12.68 27.74
N GLY A 294 -10.85 -12.62 26.44
CA GLY A 294 -11.02 -13.79 25.58
C GLY A 294 -11.08 -13.43 24.10
N ASP A 295 -12.05 -14.02 23.41
CA ASP A 295 -12.12 -14.00 21.96
C ASP A 295 -12.33 -12.61 21.37
N ARG A 296 -11.67 -12.40 20.24
CA ARG A 296 -11.86 -11.27 19.36
C ARG A 296 -12.15 -11.75 17.95
N VAL A 297 -13.28 -11.32 17.39
CA VAL A 297 -13.72 -11.66 16.04
C VAL A 297 -13.84 -10.38 15.23
N ARG A 298 -13.25 -10.37 14.04
CA ARG A 298 -13.39 -9.26 13.12
C ARG A 298 -13.91 -9.72 11.77
N PHE A 299 -14.67 -8.86 11.10
CA PHE A 299 -15.25 -9.11 9.78
C PHE A 299 -15.21 -7.82 8.95
N SER A 300 -14.85 -7.95 7.65
CA SER A 300 -14.73 -6.79 6.76
C SER A 300 -15.06 -7.16 5.31
N PRO A 301 -16.27 -6.85 4.80
CA PRO A 301 -16.55 -6.77 3.38
C PRO A 301 -15.87 -5.52 2.80
N GLN A 302 -15.35 -5.66 1.57
CA GLN A 302 -14.49 -4.71 0.90
C GLN A 302 -14.87 -4.61 -0.56
N ALA A 303 -14.91 -3.39 -1.10
CA ALA A 303 -15.15 -3.16 -2.52
C ALA A 303 -14.44 -1.90 -2.99
N TYR A 304 -13.99 -1.92 -4.22
CA TYR A 304 -13.62 -0.71 -4.93
C TYR A 304 -13.97 -0.81 -6.42
N TYR A 305 -14.09 0.34 -7.05
CA TYR A 305 -14.29 0.44 -8.49
C TYR A 305 -13.48 1.62 -9.02
N TYR A 306 -12.70 1.38 -10.06
CA TYR A 306 -11.90 2.39 -10.74
C TYR A 306 -12.13 2.30 -12.24
N TYR A 307 -12.46 3.43 -12.86
CA TYR A 307 -12.63 3.52 -14.30
C TYR A 307 -12.20 4.90 -14.80
N GLY A 308 -11.17 4.95 -15.64
CA GLY A 308 -10.56 6.21 -16.06
C GLY A 308 -10.21 7.09 -14.86
N PRO A 309 -10.60 8.38 -14.84
CA PRO A 309 -10.28 9.28 -13.73
C PRO A 309 -11.13 9.08 -12.47
N PHE A 310 -12.13 8.18 -12.49
CA PHE A 310 -13.05 7.99 -11.38
C PHE A 310 -12.62 6.83 -10.49
N GLY A 311 -12.82 6.99 -9.19
CA GLY A 311 -12.57 5.97 -8.19
C GLY A 311 -13.63 5.97 -7.10
N LEU A 312 -14.04 4.76 -6.71
CA LEU A 312 -14.94 4.50 -5.57
C LEU A 312 -14.29 3.44 -4.69
N LEU A 313 -14.30 3.65 -3.39
CA LEU A 313 -13.85 2.68 -2.39
C LEU A 313 -14.89 2.59 -1.29
N ALA A 314 -15.27 1.37 -0.93
CA ALA A 314 -16.19 1.09 0.16
C ALA A 314 -15.64 -0.04 1.03
N GLU A 315 -15.72 0.13 2.34
CA GLU A 315 -15.44 -0.93 3.31
C GLU A 315 -16.29 -0.78 4.57
N TYR A 316 -16.59 -1.90 5.17
CA TYR A 316 -17.18 -2.00 6.50
C TYR A 316 -16.26 -2.86 7.35
N VAL A 317 -16.08 -2.50 8.60
CA VAL A 317 -15.32 -3.26 9.59
C VAL A 317 -16.15 -3.41 10.86
N GLN A 318 -16.24 -4.63 11.33
CA GLN A 318 -16.82 -4.99 12.61
C GLN A 318 -15.77 -5.68 13.47
N SER A 319 -15.65 -5.29 14.72
CA SER A 319 -14.79 -5.92 15.73
C SER A 319 -15.64 -6.24 16.96
N ILE A 320 -15.69 -7.51 17.33
CA ILE A 320 -16.37 -8.01 18.54
C ILE A 320 -15.28 -8.55 19.46
N THR A 321 -15.21 -8.02 20.67
CA THR A 321 -14.13 -8.34 21.61
C THR A 321 -14.69 -8.65 22.99
N SER A 322 -14.24 -9.71 23.62
CA SER A 322 -14.57 -10.01 25.02
C SER A 322 -13.74 -9.15 25.95
N LEU A 323 -14.40 -8.40 26.84
CA LEU A 323 -13.79 -7.52 27.81
C LEU A 323 -14.24 -7.90 29.22
N GLU A 324 -13.39 -7.62 30.21
CA GLU A 324 -13.70 -7.78 31.64
C GLU A 324 -13.28 -6.55 32.44
N ARG A 325 -13.97 -6.32 33.54
CA ARG A 325 -13.63 -5.36 34.58
C ARG A 325 -14.06 -5.90 35.95
N GLY A 326 -13.12 -6.37 36.75
CA GLY A 326 -13.43 -7.11 37.96
C GLY A 326 -14.24 -8.37 37.67
N SER A 327 -15.40 -8.55 38.27
CA SER A 327 -16.31 -9.67 38.02
C SER A 327 -17.28 -9.45 36.82
N GLU A 328 -17.27 -8.28 36.23
CA GLU A 328 -18.15 -7.96 35.09
C GLU A 328 -17.48 -8.32 33.76
N SER A 329 -18.17 -9.05 32.92
CA SER A 329 -17.75 -9.35 31.55
C SER A 329 -18.68 -8.72 30.54
N LEU A 330 -18.12 -8.28 29.42
CA LEU A 330 -18.82 -7.58 28.35
C LEU A 330 -18.29 -8.01 26.99
N ARG A 331 -19.18 -8.05 26.01
CA ARG A 331 -18.81 -8.35 24.63
C ARG A 331 -19.27 -7.26 23.67
N PRO A 332 -18.63 -6.08 23.72
CA PRO A 332 -19.01 -4.96 22.85
C PRO A 332 -18.69 -5.27 21.39
N MET A 333 -19.52 -4.71 20.52
CA MET A 333 -19.33 -4.73 19.07
C MET A 333 -19.04 -3.30 18.62
N ALA A 334 -17.85 -3.08 18.10
CA ALA A 334 -17.45 -1.85 17.43
C ALA A 334 -17.63 -2.00 15.91
N GLN A 335 -18.18 -0.97 15.28
CA GLN A 335 -18.45 -0.97 13.84
C GLN A 335 -18.04 0.37 13.24
N ALA A 336 -17.45 0.31 12.05
CA ALA A 336 -17.15 1.48 11.27
C ALA A 336 -17.28 1.16 9.77
N TRP A 337 -17.70 2.13 8.98
CA TRP A 337 -17.74 2.02 7.55
C TRP A 337 -17.31 3.31 6.87
N GLN A 338 -16.89 3.19 5.63
CA GLN A 338 -16.62 4.34 4.77
C GLN A 338 -16.99 4.04 3.33
N VAL A 339 -17.42 5.08 2.65
CA VAL A 339 -17.54 5.15 1.20
C VAL A 339 -16.80 6.40 0.76
N ALA A 340 -15.83 6.25 -0.12
CA ALA A 340 -15.02 7.35 -0.63
C ALA A 340 -15.07 7.35 -2.17
N ALA A 341 -15.49 8.46 -2.74
CA ALA A 341 -15.44 8.71 -4.18
C ALA A 341 -14.32 9.68 -4.52
N SER A 342 -13.71 9.53 -5.67
CA SER A 342 -12.65 10.41 -6.15
C SER A 342 -12.72 10.65 -7.64
N TRP A 343 -12.26 11.82 -8.07
CA TRP A 343 -12.10 12.19 -9.46
C TRP A 343 -10.73 12.82 -9.67
N VAL A 344 -9.96 12.30 -10.62
CA VAL A 344 -8.67 12.87 -11.04
C VAL A 344 -8.94 13.96 -12.07
N LEU A 345 -8.86 15.21 -11.65
CA LEU A 345 -9.22 16.38 -12.47
C LEU A 345 -8.29 16.59 -13.66
N THR A 346 -7.08 16.09 -13.59
CA THR A 346 -6.07 16.15 -14.66
C THR A 346 -6.18 15.01 -15.67
N GLY A 347 -7.16 14.10 -15.48
CA GLY A 347 -7.56 13.08 -16.46
C GLY A 347 -6.70 11.82 -16.50
N GLU A 348 -5.79 11.63 -15.53
CA GLU A 348 -5.08 10.36 -15.36
C GLU A 348 -6.00 9.29 -14.76
N ASP A 349 -5.66 8.03 -14.99
CA ASP A 349 -6.42 6.91 -14.45
C ASP A 349 -6.30 6.83 -12.93
N ALA A 350 -7.44 6.77 -12.27
CA ALA A 350 -7.51 6.48 -10.84
C ALA A 350 -7.22 5.00 -10.58
N SER A 351 -6.55 4.69 -9.47
CA SER A 351 -6.37 3.31 -9.04
C SER A 351 -6.26 3.18 -7.52
N TYR A 352 -6.46 1.97 -7.02
CA TYR A 352 -6.22 1.64 -5.61
C TYR A 352 -4.75 1.82 -5.21
N ARG A 353 -3.83 1.68 -6.16
CA ARG A 353 -2.39 1.87 -5.95
C ARG A 353 -1.94 3.33 -6.08
N GLY A 354 -2.88 4.26 -6.23
CA GLY A 354 -2.63 5.69 -6.42
C GLY A 354 -2.76 6.12 -7.86
N VAL A 355 -2.36 7.35 -8.14
CA VAL A 355 -2.40 7.96 -9.48
C VAL A 355 -0.98 8.30 -9.89
N ASN A 356 -0.55 7.83 -11.03
CA ASN A 356 0.73 8.22 -11.62
C ASN A 356 0.54 9.50 -12.45
N PRO A 357 1.15 10.64 -12.07
CA PRO A 357 1.00 11.87 -12.82
C PRO A 357 1.69 11.76 -14.19
N ARG A 358 1.01 12.23 -15.24
CA ARG A 358 1.62 12.33 -16.58
C ARG A 358 2.78 13.31 -16.60
N ASN A 359 2.66 14.39 -15.81
CA ASN A 359 3.69 15.41 -15.68
C ASN A 359 4.03 15.60 -14.20
N ALA A 360 5.32 15.78 -13.91
CA ALA A 360 5.74 16.18 -12.57
C ALA A 360 5.29 17.64 -12.30
N PHE A 361 4.97 17.92 -11.05
CA PHE A 361 4.74 19.30 -10.61
C PHE A 361 6.03 20.13 -10.75
N THR A 362 5.94 21.30 -11.40
CA THR A 362 7.06 22.23 -11.55
C THR A 362 6.63 23.64 -11.20
N LEU A 363 7.32 24.25 -10.24
CA LEU A 363 7.16 25.67 -9.92
C LEU A 363 7.61 26.51 -11.12
N GLY A 364 6.75 27.42 -11.60
CA GLY A 364 7.05 28.32 -12.72
C GLY A 364 6.88 27.71 -14.12
N GLY A 365 6.62 26.42 -14.26
CA GLY A 365 6.48 25.75 -15.55
C GLY A 365 5.04 25.53 -16.05
N GLY A 366 4.04 26.04 -15.34
CA GLY A 366 2.61 25.88 -15.70
C GLY A 366 2.09 24.43 -15.62
N ARG A 367 2.88 23.51 -15.09
CA ARG A 367 2.50 22.07 -14.94
C ARG A 367 2.06 21.81 -13.51
N LEU A 368 0.79 21.50 -13.32
CA LEU A 368 0.16 21.33 -12.00
C LEU A 368 0.38 19.95 -11.35
N GLY A 369 1.07 19.02 -12.03
CA GLY A 369 1.10 17.65 -11.56
C GLY A 369 -0.30 17.03 -11.59
N ARG A 370 -0.60 16.14 -10.62
CA ARG A 370 -1.94 15.56 -10.51
C ARG A 370 -2.82 16.33 -9.55
N LEU A 371 -4.08 16.57 -9.91
CA LEU A 371 -5.11 17.09 -9.04
C LEU A 371 -6.20 16.03 -8.86
N ARG A 372 -6.55 15.73 -7.62
CA ARG A 372 -7.59 14.78 -7.27
C ARG A 372 -8.57 15.38 -6.28
N ALA A 373 -9.83 15.37 -6.63
CA ALA A 373 -10.92 15.71 -5.71
C ALA A 373 -11.47 14.42 -5.10
N GLY A 374 -11.87 14.47 -3.84
CA GLY A 374 -12.45 13.33 -3.17
C GLY A 374 -13.47 13.71 -2.11
N ARG A 375 -14.48 12.88 -1.95
CA ARG A 375 -15.48 12.97 -0.90
C ARG A 375 -15.64 11.63 -0.20
N ALA A 376 -15.68 11.63 1.13
CA ALA A 376 -16.00 10.45 1.91
C ALA A 376 -17.13 10.70 2.90
N ARG A 377 -17.94 9.67 3.14
CA ARG A 377 -18.87 9.59 4.25
C ARG A 377 -18.38 8.49 5.20
N ARG A 378 -18.20 8.83 6.47
CA ARG A 378 -17.49 7.98 7.44
C ARG A 378 -18.20 7.99 8.80
N PRO A 379 -19.42 7.46 8.95
CA PRO A 379 -20.00 7.29 10.27
C PRO A 379 -19.35 6.12 11.01
N ALA A 380 -19.23 6.30 12.34
CA ALA A 380 -18.84 5.24 13.27
C ALA A 380 -19.97 5.05 14.30
N ARG A 381 -20.25 3.80 14.61
CA ARG A 381 -21.06 3.44 15.79
C ARG A 381 -20.17 2.67 16.76
N ALA A 382 -19.91 3.23 17.92
CA ALA A 382 -19.37 2.51 19.05
C ALA A 382 -20.54 1.79 19.74
N GLY A 383 -20.55 0.47 19.63
CA GLY A 383 -21.32 -0.55 20.29
C GLY A 383 -22.77 -0.29 20.70
N SER A 384 -23.72 -1.01 20.09
CA SER A 384 -24.96 -1.32 20.78
C SER A 384 -24.72 -2.47 21.75
N LEU A 385 -24.62 -2.16 23.04
CA LEU A 385 -24.62 -3.15 24.11
C LEU A 385 -26.00 -3.79 24.21
N GLY A 386 -26.13 -4.99 23.70
CA GLY A 386 -27.27 -5.85 23.92
C GLY A 386 -27.26 -6.38 25.36
N LEU A 387 -27.65 -5.58 26.32
CA LEU A 387 -27.98 -6.02 27.68
C LEU A 387 -29.35 -6.67 27.65
N ARG A 388 -29.43 -8.00 27.64
CA ARG A 388 -30.63 -8.70 28.12
C ARG A 388 -30.74 -8.48 29.62
N ARG A 389 -31.55 -7.49 30.03
CA ARG A 389 -31.95 -7.29 31.40
C ARG A 389 -32.96 -8.34 31.79
N ARG A 390 -32.70 -9.13 32.84
CA ARG A 390 -33.74 -9.59 33.73
C ARG A 390 -34.15 -8.41 34.62
N HIS A 391 -35.37 -7.93 34.39
CA HIS A 391 -35.96 -6.89 35.22
C HIS A 391 -36.08 -7.33 36.68
N ARG A 392 -35.53 -6.55 37.56
CA ARG A 392 -36.07 -6.33 38.92
C ARG A 392 -36.28 -4.83 39.06
N GLU A 393 -37.55 -4.47 39.12
CA GLU A 393 -38.00 -3.09 39.35
C GLU A 393 -37.57 -2.58 40.71
N LEU A 394 -37.02 -1.38 40.75
CA LEU A 394 -37.11 -0.50 41.94
C LEU A 394 -37.39 0.91 41.43
N ARG A 395 -38.61 1.35 41.71
CA ARG A 395 -39.08 2.73 41.55
C ARG A 395 -38.34 3.67 42.51
N ARG A 396 -38.04 4.87 42.01
CA ARG A 396 -37.98 6.11 42.83
C ARG A 396 -38.26 7.33 41.95
N PRO A 397 -38.86 8.42 42.57
CA PRO A 397 -39.61 9.42 41.84
C PRO A 397 -38.88 10.75 41.58
N GLY A 398 -39.33 11.40 40.54
CA GLY A 398 -39.48 12.84 40.34
C GLY A 398 -38.36 13.83 40.56
N ARG A 399 -37.95 14.50 39.47
CA ARG A 399 -37.67 15.95 39.51
C ARG A 399 -37.78 16.58 38.09
N ARG A 400 -38.27 17.80 38.14
CA ARG A 400 -38.86 18.65 37.11
C ARG A 400 -37.88 19.10 36.02
N ARG A 401 -38.42 19.32 34.79
CA ARG A 401 -37.80 20.03 33.67
C ARG A 401 -37.76 21.54 33.87
N PRO A 402 -36.86 22.26 33.28
CA PRO A 402 -37.12 23.60 32.76
C PRO A 402 -37.05 23.69 31.24
N LYS A 403 -37.75 24.74 30.77
CA LYS A 403 -38.20 25.01 29.41
C LYS A 403 -37.08 25.51 28.45
N ARG A 404 -37.42 25.36 27.17
CA ARG A 404 -36.73 25.87 25.97
C ARG A 404 -36.63 27.39 25.93
N HIS A 405 -35.56 27.89 25.29
CA HIS A 405 -35.67 28.96 24.29
C HIS A 405 -34.62 28.70 23.16
N GLY A 406 -35.04 29.05 21.95
CA GLY A 406 -34.38 28.68 20.72
C GLY A 406 -33.52 29.78 20.10
N VAL A 407 -33.14 29.54 18.83
CA VAL A 407 -32.55 30.42 17.80
C VAL A 407 -31.03 30.23 17.69
N ASP A 408 -30.35 29.98 16.60
CA ASP A 408 -30.52 30.13 15.17
C ASP A 408 -29.48 29.29 14.40
N GLY A 409 -29.86 28.87 13.21
CA GLY A 409 -29.05 28.01 12.36
C GLY A 409 -27.98 28.78 11.57
N ARG A 410 -26.82 28.16 11.51
CA ARG A 410 -25.85 28.13 10.39
C ARG A 410 -24.53 27.39 10.69
N ALA A 411 -24.38 26.75 11.85
CA ALA A 411 -23.19 25.99 12.22
C ALA A 411 -23.45 24.47 12.34
N GLN A 412 -24.46 23.94 11.62
CA GLN A 412 -25.06 22.63 11.94
C GLN A 412 -24.47 21.42 11.18
N LEU A 413 -23.62 21.59 10.22
CA LEU A 413 -23.16 20.46 9.37
C LEU A 413 -21.97 19.65 9.91
N VAL A 414 -21.23 20.16 10.90
CA VAL A 414 -20.15 19.43 11.57
C VAL A 414 -20.57 18.86 12.91
N SER A 415 -21.60 19.42 13.55
CA SER A 415 -22.07 19.02 14.89
C SER A 415 -23.07 17.85 14.89
N GLU A 416 -23.77 17.60 13.78
CA GLU A 416 -24.74 16.50 13.70
C GLU A 416 -24.09 15.12 13.58
N SER A 417 -22.90 15.02 12.99
CA SER A 417 -22.18 13.74 12.94
C SER A 417 -21.65 13.27 14.30
N LEU A 418 -21.53 14.16 15.26
CA LEU A 418 -21.09 13.87 16.63
C LEU A 418 -22.26 13.59 17.61
N ARG A 419 -23.49 14.00 17.28
CA ARG A 419 -24.65 13.81 18.17
C ARG A 419 -25.29 12.42 18.09
N GLU A 420 -25.10 11.69 17.01
CA GLU A 420 -25.61 10.31 16.87
C GLU A 420 -24.75 9.24 17.57
N VAL A 421 -23.57 9.59 18.06
CA VAL A 421 -22.70 8.70 18.86
C VAL A 421 -22.96 8.90 20.35
N ARG A 422 -24.17 8.73 20.80
CA ARG A 422 -24.42 8.49 22.23
C ARG A 422 -24.53 7.00 22.47
N PRO A 423 -23.53 6.36 23.11
CA PRO A 423 -23.73 5.01 23.61
C PRO A 423 -24.81 5.07 24.70
N ARG A 424 -25.88 4.30 24.56
CA ARG A 424 -26.75 3.94 25.67
C ARG A 424 -26.01 2.97 26.60
N LEU A 425 -24.88 3.41 27.10
CA LEU A 425 -24.11 2.77 28.14
C LEU A 425 -24.41 3.49 29.45
N ARG A 426 -24.56 2.79 30.55
CA ARG A 426 -24.40 3.40 31.84
C ARG A 426 -23.00 4.01 31.85
N PRO A 427 -22.85 5.33 31.96
CA PRO A 427 -21.53 5.99 31.78
C PRO A 427 -20.50 5.54 32.82
N ASP A 428 -20.95 4.90 33.89
CA ASP A 428 -20.15 4.61 35.07
C ASP A 428 -19.27 3.37 34.93
N LEU A 429 -19.52 2.53 33.94
CA LEU A 429 -18.87 1.22 33.89
C LEU A 429 -17.64 1.14 32.98
N LEU A 430 -17.58 1.89 31.90
CA LEU A 430 -16.53 1.71 30.86
C LEU A 430 -15.80 2.98 30.41
N LEU A 431 -16.30 4.18 30.75
CA LEU A 431 -15.81 5.43 30.18
C LEU A 431 -15.12 6.33 31.22
N ARG A 432 -13.96 6.84 30.89
CA ARG A 432 -13.38 8.02 31.53
C ARG A 432 -13.63 9.21 30.63
N ARG A 433 -14.55 10.10 30.99
CA ARG A 433 -14.56 11.46 30.44
C ARG A 433 -13.33 12.17 30.99
N ARG A 434 -12.55 12.82 30.17
CA ARG A 434 -11.63 13.83 30.65
C ARG A 434 -12.45 15.06 31.06
N PRO A 435 -12.01 15.78 32.10
CA PRO A 435 -12.63 17.03 32.51
C PRO A 435 -12.55 18.06 31.37
#